data_4f563a0f6f44bc669caa6cf9c61e58b8
#
_entry.id   4f563a0f6f44bc669caa6cf9c61e58b8
#
_cell.length_a   1.000
_cell.length_b   1.000
_cell.length_c   1.000
_cell.angle_alpha   90.00
_cell.angle_beta   90.00
_cell.angle_gamma   90.00
#
_symmetry.space_group_name_H-M   'P 1'
#
loop_
_entity.id
_entity.type
_entity.pdbx_description
1 polymer ?
#
loop_
_entity_poly.entity_id
_entity_poly.type
_entity_poly.pdbx_seq_one_letter_code
_entity_poly.pdbx_strand_id
1 'polypeptide(L)'
;MKDFADLVETTVASEEIFDGQVVHLYKDDISLPNGKPATREVIRHVGAVAIVPMTEDGKVIIERQFRYPLNRVITEIPAGKLDSKSEDRLSAAKRELEEETGYLADEWIELGDYIPAAAYCDEVITMYLAKGLHMGTRNLDEDEFLNIATVSLEELVEDVMRGKIADGKTQAAILKAYLYLKK
;
A
#
# COMPACT_ATOMS: atom_id res chain seq x y z
N MET A 1 -24.88 7.40 12.22
CA MET A 1 -23.85 8.16 11.51
C MET A 1 -24.49 9.41 10.95
N LYS A 2 -23.84 10.60 11.00
CA LYS A 2 -24.33 11.77 10.29
C LYS A 2 -24.35 11.44 8.79
N ASP A 3 -25.43 11.78 8.12
CA ASP A 3 -25.52 11.76 6.68
C ASP A 3 -24.67 12.92 6.15
N PHE A 4 -23.68 12.63 5.30
CA PHE A 4 -22.79 13.62 4.67
C PHE A 4 -23.18 13.88 3.21
N ALA A 5 -24.43 13.70 2.85
CA ALA A 5 -24.92 13.90 1.48
C ALA A 5 -24.62 15.33 0.95
N ASP A 6 -24.51 16.32 1.85
CA ASP A 6 -24.10 17.68 1.56
C ASP A 6 -22.63 17.86 1.13
N LEU A 7 -21.83 16.79 1.16
CA LEU A 7 -20.43 16.79 0.71
C LEU A 7 -20.20 15.94 -0.55
N VAL A 8 -21.23 15.23 -1.03
CA VAL A 8 -21.09 14.28 -2.14
C VAL A 8 -21.05 15.01 -3.49
N GLU A 9 -20.01 14.73 -4.25
CA GLU A 9 -19.88 15.13 -5.66
C GLU A 9 -20.39 14.00 -6.55
N THR A 10 -21.04 14.34 -7.68
CA THR A 10 -21.60 13.34 -8.60
C THR A 10 -20.93 13.45 -9.96
N THR A 11 -20.41 12.33 -10.47
CA THR A 11 -19.82 12.26 -11.81
C THR A 11 -20.94 12.39 -12.86
N VAL A 12 -20.74 13.29 -13.82
CA VAL A 12 -21.63 13.54 -14.95
C VAL A 12 -21.11 12.88 -16.23
N ALA A 13 -19.79 13.00 -16.46
CA ALA A 13 -19.09 12.38 -17.58
C ALA A 13 -17.66 12.07 -17.18
N SER A 14 -17.01 11.16 -17.92
CA SER A 14 -15.63 10.77 -17.70
C SER A 14 -14.93 10.60 -19.04
N GLU A 15 -13.74 11.17 -19.18
CA GLU A 15 -12.88 11.07 -20.35
C GLU A 15 -11.53 10.47 -19.94
N GLU A 16 -11.10 9.42 -20.63
CA GLU A 16 -9.75 8.86 -20.46
C GLU A 16 -8.73 9.75 -21.19
N ILE A 17 -7.78 10.29 -20.44
CA ILE A 17 -6.76 11.21 -20.98
C ILE A 17 -5.47 10.47 -21.31
N PHE A 18 -5.10 9.48 -20.49
CA PHE A 18 -3.89 8.67 -20.67
C PHE A 18 -4.08 7.28 -20.08
N ASP A 19 -3.75 6.26 -20.85
CA ASP A 19 -3.77 4.85 -20.45
C ASP A 19 -2.37 4.25 -20.60
N GLY A 20 -1.63 4.19 -19.46
CA GLY A 20 -0.29 3.63 -19.38
C GLY A 20 -0.28 2.26 -18.70
N GLN A 21 0.92 1.71 -18.44
CA GLN A 21 1.07 0.45 -17.70
C GLN A 21 0.72 0.59 -16.20
N VAL A 22 0.96 1.78 -15.63
CA VAL A 22 0.76 2.05 -14.20
C VAL A 22 -0.23 3.18 -13.96
N VAL A 23 -0.20 4.22 -14.81
CA VAL A 23 -1.02 5.43 -14.65
C VAL A 23 -2.17 5.40 -15.65
N HIS A 24 -3.40 5.39 -15.14
CA HIS A 24 -4.64 5.49 -15.89
C HIS A 24 -5.32 6.79 -15.48
N LEU A 25 -5.07 7.88 -16.26
CA LEU A 25 -5.53 9.22 -15.95
C LEU A 25 -6.86 9.52 -16.63
N TYR A 26 -7.82 9.96 -15.84
CA TYR A 26 -9.16 10.40 -16.28
C TYR A 26 -9.39 11.84 -15.92
N LYS A 27 -10.21 12.52 -16.74
CA LYS A 27 -10.83 13.80 -16.43
C LYS A 27 -12.32 13.59 -16.30
N ASP A 28 -12.84 13.82 -15.11
CA ASP A 28 -14.26 13.67 -14.80
C ASP A 28 -14.93 15.05 -14.73
N ASP A 29 -16.01 15.25 -15.49
CA ASP A 29 -16.95 16.34 -15.28
C ASP A 29 -17.90 15.95 -14.14
N ILE A 30 -18.03 16.82 -13.16
CA ILE A 30 -18.80 16.56 -11.95
C ILE A 30 -19.82 17.66 -11.65
N SER A 31 -20.85 17.30 -10.87
CA SER A 31 -21.72 18.25 -10.17
C SER A 31 -21.30 18.34 -8.70
N LEU A 32 -21.01 19.54 -8.25
CA LEU A 32 -20.74 19.84 -6.84
C LEU A 32 -22.02 19.70 -5.99
N PRO A 33 -21.94 19.60 -4.66
CA PRO A 33 -23.12 19.53 -3.77
C PRO A 33 -24.09 20.69 -3.91
N ASN A 34 -23.61 21.84 -4.36
CA ASN A 34 -24.43 23.05 -4.64
C ASN A 34 -24.99 23.09 -6.07
N GLY A 35 -24.85 22.01 -6.86
CA GLY A 35 -25.31 21.88 -8.25
C GLY A 35 -24.45 22.59 -9.30
N LYS A 36 -23.34 23.21 -8.93
CA LYS A 36 -22.44 23.84 -9.91
C LYS A 36 -21.55 22.79 -10.58
N PRO A 37 -21.24 22.97 -11.87
CA PRO A 37 -20.29 22.11 -12.56
C PRO A 37 -18.85 22.35 -12.09
N ALA A 38 -18.05 21.30 -12.10
CA ALA A 38 -16.60 21.35 -11.88
C ALA A 38 -15.93 20.18 -12.61
N THR A 39 -14.60 20.10 -12.55
CA THR A 39 -13.83 18.98 -13.10
C THR A 39 -12.93 18.39 -12.04
N ARG A 40 -12.61 17.08 -12.18
CA ARG A 40 -11.61 16.37 -11.38
C ARG A 40 -10.65 15.63 -12.30
N GLU A 41 -9.37 15.66 -11.98
CA GLU A 41 -8.37 14.78 -12.58
C GLU A 41 -8.18 13.60 -11.62
N VAL A 42 -8.36 12.38 -12.13
CA VAL A 42 -8.39 11.17 -11.30
C VAL A 42 -7.49 10.11 -11.89
N ILE A 43 -6.56 9.60 -11.08
CA ILE A 43 -5.83 8.36 -11.39
C ILE A 43 -6.65 7.19 -10.85
N ARG A 44 -7.04 6.27 -11.74
CA ARG A 44 -7.74 5.04 -11.36
C ARG A 44 -6.77 3.90 -11.18
N HIS A 45 -6.85 3.21 -10.04
CA HIS A 45 -5.93 2.17 -9.63
C HIS A 45 -6.67 0.87 -9.28
N VAL A 46 -6.02 -0.28 -9.46
CA VAL A 46 -6.61 -1.59 -9.11
C VAL A 46 -6.65 -1.83 -7.60
N GLY A 47 -5.82 -1.13 -6.85
CA GLY A 47 -5.56 -1.33 -5.43
C GLY A 47 -4.23 -2.03 -5.21
N ALA A 48 -3.84 -2.15 -3.94
CA ALA A 48 -2.59 -2.78 -3.53
C ALA A 48 -2.71 -3.41 -2.14
N VAL A 49 -1.69 -4.16 -1.77
CA VAL A 49 -1.50 -4.72 -0.43
C VAL A 49 -0.12 -4.33 0.09
N ALA A 50 0.03 -4.29 1.42
CA ALA A 50 1.31 -4.09 2.09
C ALA A 50 1.39 -4.98 3.33
N ILE A 51 2.54 -5.55 3.59
CA ILE A 51 2.72 -6.58 4.60
C ILE A 51 3.81 -6.18 5.60
N VAL A 52 3.55 -6.37 6.88
CA VAL A 52 4.55 -6.34 7.96
C VAL A 52 4.89 -7.79 8.31
N PRO A 53 5.92 -8.39 7.69
CA PRO A 53 6.29 -9.78 7.96
C PRO A 53 7.15 -9.82 9.22
N MET A 54 6.64 -10.42 10.29
CA MET A 54 7.28 -10.44 11.59
C MET A 54 7.84 -11.83 11.94
N THR A 55 9.11 -11.87 12.25
CA THR A 55 9.82 -13.05 12.73
C THR A 55 9.46 -13.37 14.19
N GLU A 56 9.75 -14.59 14.64
CA GLU A 56 9.49 -15.02 16.02
C GLU A 56 10.25 -14.19 17.08
N ASP A 57 11.44 -13.68 16.73
CA ASP A 57 12.24 -12.82 17.60
C ASP A 57 11.86 -11.32 17.54
N GLY A 58 10.70 -11.00 16.95
CA GLY A 58 10.13 -9.65 16.94
C GLY A 58 10.75 -8.68 15.96
N LYS A 59 11.47 -9.19 14.96
CA LYS A 59 11.99 -8.38 13.86
C LYS A 59 11.03 -8.38 12.68
N VAL A 60 11.14 -7.37 11.83
CA VAL A 60 10.36 -7.20 10.61
C VAL A 60 11.26 -7.30 9.40
N ILE A 61 10.82 -8.02 8.38
CA ILE A 61 11.47 -8.03 7.07
C ILE A 61 11.07 -6.75 6.35
N ILE A 62 12.07 -6.00 5.92
CA ILE A 62 11.94 -4.76 5.16
C ILE A 62 12.66 -4.89 3.83
N GLU A 63 12.35 -3.99 2.93
CA GLU A 63 12.92 -3.89 1.60
C GLU A 63 13.59 -2.55 1.38
N ARG A 64 14.61 -2.54 0.52
CA ARG A 64 15.21 -1.32 0.00
C ARG A 64 15.13 -1.36 -1.50
N GLN A 65 14.38 -0.42 -2.07
CA GLN A 65 14.13 -0.32 -3.50
C GLN A 65 14.40 1.10 -4.00
N PHE A 66 14.98 1.20 -5.20
CA PHE A 66 15.13 2.48 -5.89
C PHE A 66 13.77 2.90 -6.46
N ARG A 67 13.26 4.03 -6.02
CA ARG A 67 12.02 4.60 -6.55
C ARG A 67 12.37 5.72 -7.53
N TYR A 68 12.23 5.42 -8.82
CA TYR A 68 12.59 6.32 -9.92
C TYR A 68 12.01 7.73 -9.79
N PRO A 69 10.70 7.93 -9.44
CA PRO A 69 10.15 9.28 -9.28
C PRO A 69 10.83 10.09 -8.16
N LEU A 70 11.39 9.43 -7.16
CA LEU A 70 12.10 10.06 -6.04
C LEU A 70 13.60 10.16 -6.29
N ASN A 71 14.11 9.49 -7.32
CA ASN A 71 15.53 9.38 -7.66
C ASN A 71 16.41 8.96 -6.48
N ARG A 72 15.92 8.03 -5.65
CA ARG A 72 16.66 7.50 -4.48
C ARG A 72 16.15 6.14 -4.05
N VAL A 73 17.01 5.42 -3.31
CA VAL A 73 16.61 4.22 -2.58
C VAL A 73 15.86 4.62 -1.32
N ILE A 74 14.73 3.96 -1.05
CA ILE A 74 13.97 4.11 0.18
C ILE A 74 13.76 2.76 0.87
N THR A 75 13.43 2.81 2.16
CA THR A 75 13.08 1.63 2.95
C THR A 75 11.56 1.49 2.98
N GLU A 76 11.10 0.30 2.64
CA GLU A 76 9.68 -0.06 2.57
C GLU A 76 9.44 -1.41 3.24
N ILE A 77 8.18 -1.74 3.50
CA ILE A 77 7.71 -3.10 3.75
C ILE A 77 7.28 -3.73 2.42
N PRO A 78 7.29 -5.06 2.28
CA PRO A 78 6.77 -5.77 1.10
C PRO A 78 5.38 -5.29 0.72
N ALA A 79 5.18 -5.00 -0.56
CA ALA A 79 3.93 -4.43 -1.06
C ALA A 79 3.80 -4.51 -2.58
N GLY A 80 2.65 -4.94 -3.08
CA GLY A 80 2.42 -4.99 -4.51
C GLY A 80 0.99 -4.68 -4.91
N LYS A 81 0.78 -4.49 -6.21
CA LYS A 81 -0.52 -4.21 -6.80
C LYS A 81 -1.36 -5.48 -6.87
N LEU A 82 -2.67 -5.30 -6.83
CA LEU A 82 -3.59 -6.36 -7.22
C LEU A 82 -3.50 -6.61 -8.74
N ASP A 83 -3.67 -7.85 -9.16
CA ASP A 83 -3.77 -8.20 -10.57
C ASP A 83 -5.07 -7.68 -11.20
N SER A 84 -6.10 -7.51 -10.38
CA SER A 84 -7.39 -6.92 -10.76
C SER A 84 -8.13 -6.34 -9.57
N LYS A 85 -9.13 -5.46 -9.81
CA LYS A 85 -10.00 -4.92 -8.74
C LYS A 85 -10.77 -6.01 -7.95
N SER A 86 -10.94 -7.19 -8.51
CA SER A 86 -11.67 -8.31 -7.90
C SER A 86 -10.75 -9.34 -7.22
N GLU A 87 -9.43 -9.17 -7.27
CA GLU A 87 -8.51 -10.07 -6.58
C GLU A 87 -8.73 -10.00 -5.06
N ASP A 88 -8.73 -11.18 -4.42
CA ASP A 88 -8.79 -11.26 -2.97
C ASP A 88 -7.51 -10.69 -2.34
N ARG A 89 -7.68 -9.68 -1.49
CA ARG A 89 -6.55 -8.92 -0.94
C ARG A 89 -5.61 -9.76 -0.07
N LEU A 90 -6.15 -10.75 0.66
CA LEU A 90 -5.31 -11.64 1.45
C LEU A 90 -4.51 -12.59 0.55
N SER A 91 -5.11 -13.05 -0.55
CA SER A 91 -4.40 -13.88 -1.55
C SER A 91 -3.28 -13.10 -2.22
N ALA A 92 -3.54 -11.85 -2.61
CA ALA A 92 -2.51 -10.95 -3.13
C ALA A 92 -1.38 -10.73 -2.11
N ALA A 93 -1.71 -10.47 -0.84
CA ALA A 93 -0.70 -10.27 0.21
C ALA A 93 0.19 -11.50 0.42
N LYS A 94 -0.37 -12.72 0.31
CA LYS A 94 0.41 -13.96 0.40
C LYS A 94 1.34 -14.13 -0.79
N ARG A 95 0.86 -13.85 -2.00
CA ARG A 95 1.63 -13.90 -3.24
C ARG A 95 2.81 -12.93 -3.18
N GLU A 96 2.55 -11.65 -2.89
CA GLU A 96 3.57 -10.60 -2.82
C GLU A 96 4.63 -10.90 -1.75
N LEU A 97 4.23 -11.39 -0.55
CA LEU A 97 5.18 -11.77 0.48
C LEU A 97 6.14 -12.84 0.00
N GLU A 98 5.65 -13.87 -0.68
CA GLU A 98 6.47 -14.96 -1.19
C GLU A 98 7.37 -14.48 -2.34
N GLU A 99 6.82 -13.77 -3.32
CA GLU A 99 7.54 -13.30 -4.51
C GLU A 99 8.70 -12.38 -4.14
N GLU A 100 8.48 -11.37 -3.32
CA GLU A 100 9.49 -10.37 -2.95
C GLU A 100 10.50 -10.88 -1.92
N THR A 101 10.04 -11.64 -0.92
CA THR A 101 10.89 -12.00 0.23
C THR A 101 11.31 -13.47 0.28
N GLY A 102 10.58 -14.36 -0.39
CA GLY A 102 10.75 -15.79 -0.27
C GLY A 102 10.19 -16.38 1.03
N TYR A 103 9.34 -15.65 1.76
CA TYR A 103 8.70 -16.15 2.96
C TYR A 103 7.20 -16.38 2.76
N LEU A 104 6.70 -17.41 3.45
CA LEU A 104 5.29 -17.67 3.68
C LEU A 104 4.95 -17.36 5.15
N ALA A 105 3.67 -17.23 5.48
CA ALA A 105 3.22 -16.96 6.84
C ALA A 105 1.96 -17.76 7.20
N ASP A 106 1.88 -18.20 8.47
CA ASP A 106 0.76 -18.98 8.98
C ASP A 106 -0.39 -18.11 9.50
N GLU A 107 -0.08 -16.96 10.09
CA GLU A 107 -1.05 -16.06 10.74
C GLU A 107 -1.08 -14.70 10.03
N TRP A 108 -2.29 -14.24 9.70
CA TRP A 108 -2.53 -12.98 9.01
C TRP A 108 -3.52 -12.12 9.78
N ILE A 109 -3.13 -10.90 10.08
CA ILE A 109 -3.94 -9.93 10.81
C ILE A 109 -4.08 -8.69 9.94
N GLU A 110 -5.32 -8.37 9.56
CA GLU A 110 -5.61 -7.15 8.81
C GLU A 110 -5.45 -5.93 9.72
N LEU A 111 -4.62 -4.99 9.29
CA LEU A 111 -4.36 -3.72 9.97
C LEU A 111 -5.24 -2.58 9.41
N GLY A 112 -6.07 -2.89 8.41
CA GLY A 112 -6.97 -1.95 7.72
C GLY A 112 -6.28 -1.20 6.58
N ASP A 113 -7.03 -0.31 5.95
CA ASP A 113 -6.63 0.36 4.73
C ASP A 113 -5.77 1.61 4.96
N TYR A 114 -4.95 1.92 3.95
CA TYR A 114 -4.21 3.16 3.78
C TYR A 114 -4.53 3.75 2.40
N ILE A 115 -4.84 5.04 2.35
CA ILE A 115 -5.14 5.77 1.12
C ILE A 115 -4.01 6.78 0.90
N PRO A 116 -3.10 6.55 -0.07
CA PRO A 116 -1.89 7.37 -0.23
C PRO A 116 -2.16 8.77 -0.79
N ALA A 117 -3.16 8.91 -1.68
CA ALA A 117 -3.34 10.13 -2.45
C ALA A 117 -4.81 10.46 -2.72
N ALA A 118 -5.64 10.50 -1.67
CA ALA A 118 -7.10 10.69 -1.74
C ALA A 118 -7.58 11.91 -2.56
N ALA A 119 -6.70 12.86 -2.83
CA ALA A 119 -7.07 14.07 -3.58
C ALA A 119 -7.21 13.85 -5.09
N TYR A 120 -6.54 12.82 -5.65
CA TYR A 120 -6.51 12.59 -7.10
C TYR A 120 -6.33 11.12 -7.51
N CYS A 121 -6.25 10.18 -6.57
CA CYS A 121 -6.08 8.76 -6.86
C CYS A 121 -7.05 7.93 -6.00
N ASP A 122 -7.67 6.92 -6.60
CA ASP A 122 -8.57 5.99 -5.92
C ASP A 122 -7.85 4.76 -5.36
N GLU A 123 -6.52 4.78 -5.28
CA GLU A 123 -5.74 3.69 -4.71
C GLU A 123 -6.08 3.45 -3.24
N VAL A 124 -6.33 2.19 -2.92
CA VAL A 124 -6.48 1.69 -1.56
C VAL A 124 -5.47 0.57 -1.34
N ILE A 125 -4.64 0.70 -0.32
CA ILE A 125 -3.64 -0.29 0.09
C ILE A 125 -4.12 -0.97 1.36
N THR A 126 -4.47 -2.26 1.29
CA THR A 126 -4.84 -3.03 2.49
C THR A 126 -3.58 -3.55 3.16
N MET A 127 -3.42 -3.23 4.45
CA MET A 127 -2.22 -3.58 5.22
C MET A 127 -2.45 -4.81 6.09
N TYR A 128 -1.45 -5.69 6.13
CA TYR A 128 -1.46 -6.90 6.94
C TYR A 128 -0.23 -7.00 7.85
N LEU A 129 -0.40 -7.60 9.03
CA LEU A 129 0.67 -8.15 9.84
C LEU A 129 0.70 -9.66 9.59
N ALA A 130 1.85 -10.19 9.15
CA ALA A 130 2.07 -11.60 8.88
C ALA A 130 3.03 -12.19 9.92
N LYS A 131 2.68 -13.34 10.53
CA LYS A 131 3.45 -14.03 11.58
C LYS A 131 3.58 -15.53 11.27
N GLY A 132 4.43 -16.23 12.02
CA GLY A 132 4.71 -17.63 11.73
C GLY A 132 5.42 -17.77 10.38
N LEU A 133 6.48 -16.98 10.16
CA LEU A 133 7.20 -16.97 8.89
C LEU A 133 7.97 -18.26 8.70
N HIS A 134 7.87 -18.83 7.51
CA HIS A 134 8.64 -20.00 7.09
C HIS A 134 9.07 -19.84 5.63
N MET A 135 10.07 -20.63 5.21
CA MET A 135 10.68 -20.50 3.89
C MET A 135 9.72 -20.95 2.77
N GLY A 136 9.52 -20.10 1.81
CA GLY A 136 8.92 -20.35 0.51
C GLY A 136 9.97 -20.21 -0.60
N THR A 137 9.55 -19.71 -1.77
CA THR A 137 10.42 -19.54 -2.93
C THR A 137 10.33 -18.11 -3.43
N ARG A 138 11.43 -17.37 -3.34
CA ARG A 138 11.51 -16.01 -3.87
C ARG A 138 11.47 -16.02 -5.40
N ASN A 139 10.63 -15.18 -5.99
CA ASN A 139 10.48 -15.08 -7.44
C ASN A 139 10.14 -13.63 -7.84
N LEU A 140 11.17 -12.79 -7.91
CA LEU A 140 11.02 -11.39 -8.34
C LEU A 140 10.70 -11.30 -9.82
N ASP A 141 9.98 -10.27 -10.19
CA ASP A 141 9.83 -9.88 -11.59
C ASP A 141 11.18 -9.48 -12.20
N GLU A 142 11.35 -9.63 -13.52
CA GLU A 142 12.64 -9.41 -14.19
C GLU A 142 13.18 -7.97 -14.05
N ASP A 143 12.29 -7.00 -13.80
CA ASP A 143 12.60 -5.58 -13.61
C ASP A 143 12.57 -5.14 -12.14
N GLU A 144 12.38 -6.05 -11.20
CA GLU A 144 12.41 -5.78 -9.77
C GLU A 144 13.80 -5.98 -9.17
N PHE A 145 14.36 -4.89 -8.64
CA PHE A 145 15.65 -4.88 -7.95
C PHE A 145 15.47 -4.37 -6.53
N LEU A 146 15.38 -5.30 -5.58
CA LEU A 146 15.23 -4.96 -4.17
C LEU A 146 16.15 -5.79 -3.27
N ASN A 147 16.56 -5.19 -2.15
CA ASN A 147 17.34 -5.85 -1.10
C ASN A 147 16.47 -5.99 0.15
N ILE A 148 16.36 -7.21 0.65
CA ILE A 148 15.69 -7.47 1.93
C ILE A 148 16.67 -7.35 3.10
N ALA A 149 16.17 -6.88 4.23
CA ALA A 149 16.87 -6.84 5.51
C ALA A 149 15.89 -7.11 6.64
N THR A 150 16.43 -7.43 7.82
CA THR A 150 15.62 -7.68 9.01
C THR A 150 15.98 -6.67 10.08
N VAL A 151 14.99 -5.94 10.60
CA VAL A 151 15.16 -4.86 11.58
C VAL A 151 14.18 -5.06 12.72
N SER A 152 14.54 -4.73 13.97
CA SER A 152 13.60 -4.84 15.08
C SER A 152 12.41 -3.88 14.89
N LEU A 153 11.23 -4.30 15.35
CA LEU A 153 10.03 -3.46 15.24
C LEU A 153 10.21 -2.14 16.00
N GLU A 154 10.88 -2.17 17.15
CA GLU A 154 11.18 -0.98 17.96
C GLU A 154 12.08 0.01 17.20
N GLU A 155 13.14 -0.48 16.54
CA GLU A 155 14.02 0.36 15.74
C GLU A 155 13.28 1.00 14.57
N LEU A 156 12.41 0.24 13.88
CA LEU A 156 11.57 0.77 12.80
C LEU A 156 10.62 1.86 13.29
N VAL A 157 10.00 1.69 14.46
CA VAL A 157 9.18 2.74 15.08
C VAL A 157 9.99 3.99 15.36
N GLU A 158 11.21 3.87 15.92
CA GLU A 158 12.10 5.01 16.14
C GLU A 158 12.48 5.69 14.81
N ASP A 159 12.78 4.92 13.76
CA ASP A 159 13.15 5.45 12.46
C ASP A 159 11.97 6.16 11.77
N VAL A 160 10.74 5.66 11.94
CA VAL A 160 9.51 6.37 11.55
C VAL A 160 9.42 7.72 12.30
N MET A 161 9.55 7.71 13.63
CA MET A 161 9.42 8.91 14.46
C MET A 161 10.53 9.95 14.20
N ARG A 162 11.70 9.50 13.74
CA ARG A 162 12.82 10.37 13.34
C ARG A 162 12.76 10.83 11.88
N GLY A 163 11.74 10.40 11.11
CA GLY A 163 11.57 10.74 9.69
C GLY A 163 12.57 10.07 8.75
N LYS A 164 13.22 8.99 9.15
CA LYS A 164 14.15 8.24 8.29
C LYS A 164 13.42 7.35 7.28
N ILE A 165 12.23 6.83 7.64
CA ILE A 165 11.36 6.09 6.74
C ILE A 165 10.44 7.09 6.05
N ALA A 166 10.59 7.24 4.73
CA ALA A 166 9.85 8.24 3.95
C ALA A 166 8.52 7.71 3.42
N ASP A 167 8.40 6.39 3.26
CA ASP A 167 7.22 5.75 2.68
C ASP A 167 6.03 5.72 3.66
N GLY A 168 4.91 6.32 3.25
CA GLY A 168 3.74 6.50 4.12
C GLY A 168 3.03 5.20 4.48
N LYS A 169 2.93 4.24 3.55
CA LYS A 169 2.32 2.93 3.85
C LYS A 169 3.13 2.16 4.89
N THR A 170 4.47 2.20 4.77
CA THR A 170 5.39 1.59 5.74
C THR A 170 5.25 2.23 7.11
N GLN A 171 5.25 3.57 7.20
CA GLN A 171 5.03 4.28 8.47
C GLN A 171 3.71 3.85 9.14
N ALA A 172 2.62 3.88 8.38
CA ALA A 172 1.30 3.54 8.90
C ALA A 172 1.22 2.09 9.38
N ALA A 173 1.72 1.14 8.58
CA ALA A 173 1.66 -0.29 8.91
C ALA A 173 2.54 -0.65 10.12
N ILE A 174 3.77 -0.13 10.19
CA ILE A 174 4.68 -0.35 11.32
C ILE A 174 4.08 0.18 12.63
N LEU A 175 3.54 1.40 12.64
CA LEU A 175 2.92 1.96 13.84
C LEU A 175 1.66 1.19 14.25
N LYS A 176 0.83 0.78 13.30
CA LYS A 176 -0.36 -0.05 13.59
C LYS A 176 0.01 -1.43 14.12
N ALA A 177 1.00 -2.10 13.53
CA ALA A 177 1.51 -3.39 14.01
C ALA A 177 2.05 -3.27 15.45
N TYR A 178 2.86 -2.25 15.71
CA TYR A 178 3.40 -1.98 17.04
C TYR A 178 2.32 -1.76 18.09
N LEU A 179 1.31 -0.95 17.79
CA LEU A 179 0.19 -0.69 18.71
C LEU A 179 -0.72 -1.92 18.88
N TYR A 180 -0.89 -2.72 17.83
CA TYR A 180 -1.64 -3.97 17.91
C TYR A 180 -1.01 -4.98 18.87
N LEU A 181 0.32 -5.12 18.80
CA LEU A 181 1.07 -6.08 19.61
C LEU A 181 1.24 -5.66 21.08
N LYS A 182 0.94 -4.41 21.42
CA LYS A 182 0.99 -3.91 22.81
C LYS A 182 -0.35 -3.98 23.54
N LYS A 183 -1.39 -4.45 22.90
CA LYS A 183 -2.70 -4.70 23.53
C LYS A 183 -2.70 -6.00 24.30
#